data_bb7da07d6b98e342f32ead5d62a58ed9
#
_entry.id   bb7da07d6b98e342f32ead5d62a58ed9
#
_cell.length_a   1.000
_cell.length_b   1.000
_cell.length_c   1.000
_cell.angle_alpha   90.00
_cell.angle_beta   90.00
_cell.angle_gamma   90.00
#
_symmetry.space_group_name_H-M   'P 1'
#
loop_
_entity.id
_entity.type
_entity.pdbx_description
1 polymer ?
#
loop_
_entity_poly.entity_id
_entity_poly.type
_entity_poly.pdbx_seq_one_letter_code
_entity_poly.pdbx_strand_id
1 'polypeptide(L)'
;MAGARGRVAVIGAGVAGLTAAYRLQRAGVAVELFEADARLGGHAHTQRAVGADGRAVALDTGFLVHNERTYPQLVELFRELGVPTRRSEMSMSVRCHGCGLEYAGARGPAGLLAQPGALLRGRYLRMLAEVPVFHRRARRLLADPAAGEPTLGRFLAAGGFSPFFVSHFMNPVVAAVWSCAPEVAGEYPARYLFAFLANHGMLSVTGSPSWRTVVGGSQVYVERIAERLTAVHRAAPVTAVRRHPDGVTVDTADGRRTEADAVVVATHADQALRLLADPTDAERAVLGAFRYSRNPTVLHRDASRLPRAKGARASWNYELPACDGGAGSVRVSYHLNRLLGLDTAEDYLVTLNEDRHRPVAPEQVLSRTVYEHPIYTPESVAAQRRLPELATGRSAFAGAYHGWGFHEDGCRSGAQAAHALLGGVLGGGANLGGARLDGVHPDGVQLGGVQLGGVQR
;
A
#
# COMPACT_ATOMS: atom_id res chain seq x y z
N MET A 1 -34.20 22.13 8.11
CA MET A 1 -32.81 21.68 8.05
C MET A 1 -32.51 20.97 9.36
N ALA A 2 -32.29 19.64 9.35
CA ALA A 2 -31.83 18.93 10.57
C ALA A 2 -30.47 19.51 10.93
N GLY A 3 -30.29 19.96 12.18
CA GLY A 3 -29.04 20.50 12.69
C GLY A 3 -27.93 19.45 12.49
N ALA A 4 -26.70 19.89 12.13
CA ALA A 4 -25.56 19.01 11.97
C ALA A 4 -25.34 18.22 13.29
N ARG A 5 -25.04 16.90 13.16
CA ARG A 5 -24.77 16.01 14.31
C ARG A 5 -23.39 16.26 14.96
N GLY A 6 -22.93 17.49 14.99
CA GLY A 6 -21.61 17.88 15.47
C GLY A 6 -20.62 18.16 14.35
N ARG A 7 -19.41 18.58 14.74
CA ARG A 7 -18.30 18.94 13.86
C ARG A 7 -17.10 18.04 14.11
N VAL A 8 -16.48 17.53 13.05
CA VAL A 8 -15.27 16.69 13.13
C VAL A 8 -14.17 17.29 12.28
N ALA A 9 -12.99 17.44 12.87
CA ALA A 9 -11.76 17.75 12.15
C ALA A 9 -11.13 16.43 11.64
N VAL A 10 -10.75 16.38 10.37
CA VAL A 10 -10.01 15.26 9.78
C VAL A 10 -8.65 15.78 9.32
N ILE A 11 -7.56 15.18 9.80
CA ILE A 11 -6.20 15.62 9.54
C ILE A 11 -5.50 14.62 8.62
N GLY A 12 -5.10 15.08 7.43
CA GLY A 12 -4.53 14.28 6.35
C GLY A 12 -5.59 13.85 5.32
N ALA A 13 -5.34 14.17 4.05
CA ALA A 13 -6.21 13.88 2.92
C ALA A 13 -5.72 12.72 2.06
N GLY A 14 -5.02 11.74 2.65
CA GLY A 14 -4.81 10.42 2.05
C GLY A 14 -6.10 9.60 2.01
N VAL A 15 -6.06 8.38 1.43
CA VAL A 15 -7.26 7.53 1.33
C VAL A 15 -7.96 7.30 2.66
N ALA A 16 -7.22 7.20 3.77
CA ALA A 16 -7.80 7.00 5.10
C ALA A 16 -8.62 8.21 5.56
N GLY A 17 -8.04 9.41 5.51
CA GLY A 17 -8.74 10.63 5.90
C GLY A 17 -9.89 10.98 4.96
N LEU A 18 -9.71 10.82 3.66
CA LEU A 18 -10.77 11.02 2.68
C LEU A 18 -11.95 10.08 2.91
N THR A 19 -11.68 8.79 3.22
CA THR A 19 -12.74 7.82 3.53
C THR A 19 -13.45 8.18 4.82
N ALA A 20 -12.71 8.53 5.88
CA ALA A 20 -13.30 8.96 7.16
C ALA A 20 -14.19 10.20 6.97
N ALA A 21 -13.67 11.22 6.30
CA ALA A 21 -14.39 12.45 6.00
C ALA A 21 -15.68 12.18 5.20
N TYR A 22 -15.60 11.36 4.17
CA TYR A 22 -16.76 10.98 3.35
C TYR A 22 -17.83 10.23 4.16
N ARG A 23 -17.44 9.26 4.98
CA ARG A 23 -18.37 8.48 5.82
C ARG A 23 -19.04 9.35 6.88
N LEU A 24 -18.29 10.24 7.55
CA LEU A 24 -18.84 11.20 8.53
C LEU A 24 -19.81 12.19 7.87
N GLN A 25 -19.43 12.77 6.73
CA GLN A 25 -20.27 13.71 5.99
C GLN A 25 -21.59 13.06 5.56
N ARG A 26 -21.54 11.80 5.07
CA ARG A 26 -22.75 11.04 4.74
C ARG A 26 -23.65 10.75 5.93
N ALA A 27 -23.10 10.67 7.13
CA ALA A 27 -23.85 10.50 8.36
C ALA A 27 -24.43 11.82 8.91
N GLY A 28 -24.26 12.95 8.19
CA GLY A 28 -24.79 14.26 8.56
C GLY A 28 -23.90 15.03 9.56
N VAL A 29 -22.63 14.65 9.70
CA VAL A 29 -21.65 15.37 10.51
C VAL A 29 -20.99 16.47 9.65
N ALA A 30 -20.80 17.66 10.22
CA ALA A 30 -20.02 18.71 9.57
C ALA A 30 -18.52 18.34 9.64
N VAL A 31 -17.86 18.23 8.47
CA VAL A 31 -16.47 17.82 8.37
C VAL A 31 -15.59 18.98 7.92
N GLU A 32 -14.48 19.19 8.61
CA GLU A 32 -13.37 20.05 8.17
C GLU A 32 -12.13 19.19 7.92
N LEU A 33 -11.73 19.07 6.66
CA LEU A 33 -10.56 18.30 6.24
C LEU A 33 -9.36 19.23 6.10
N PHE A 34 -8.24 18.88 6.76
CA PHE A 34 -6.96 19.60 6.71
C PHE A 34 -5.90 18.77 6.00
N GLU A 35 -5.24 19.37 5.02
CA GLU A 35 -4.13 18.75 4.27
C GLU A 35 -2.93 19.70 4.23
N ALA A 36 -1.76 19.18 4.58
CA ALA A 36 -0.52 19.95 4.58
C ALA A 36 -0.06 20.36 3.18
N ASP A 37 -0.26 19.47 2.20
CA ASP A 37 0.08 19.73 0.80
C ASP A 37 -0.99 20.59 0.11
N ALA A 38 -0.59 21.26 -0.97
CA ALA A 38 -1.55 21.92 -1.88
C ALA A 38 -2.43 20.90 -2.63
N ARG A 39 -2.04 19.64 -2.64
CA ARG A 39 -2.68 18.52 -3.32
C ARG A 39 -3.31 17.56 -2.31
N LEU A 40 -4.54 17.12 -2.56
CA LEU A 40 -5.17 16.03 -1.84
C LEU A 40 -4.76 14.67 -2.40
N GLY A 41 -4.98 13.61 -1.64
CA GLY A 41 -4.88 12.22 -2.08
C GLY A 41 -3.70 11.44 -1.50
N GLY A 42 -2.68 12.10 -0.94
CA GLY A 42 -1.50 11.39 -0.45
C GLY A 42 -0.84 10.53 -1.54
N HIS A 43 -0.83 9.20 -1.39
CA HIS A 43 -0.34 8.26 -2.42
C HIS A 43 -1.27 8.11 -3.64
N ALA A 44 -2.51 8.56 -3.60
CA ALA A 44 -3.33 8.77 -4.79
C ALA A 44 -2.84 10.04 -5.50
N HIS A 45 -1.90 9.88 -6.40
CA HIS A 45 -1.18 10.97 -7.04
C HIS A 45 -1.09 10.76 -8.55
N THR A 46 -2.02 11.39 -9.28
CA THR A 46 -2.05 11.38 -10.72
C THR A 46 -1.34 12.59 -11.29
N GLN A 47 -0.33 12.36 -12.10
CA GLN A 47 0.37 13.37 -12.89
C GLN A 47 -0.25 13.42 -14.29
N ARG A 48 -0.20 14.56 -14.94
CA ARG A 48 -0.63 14.72 -16.34
C ARG A 48 0.59 14.98 -17.21
N ALA A 49 0.74 14.19 -18.27
CA ALA A 49 1.74 14.39 -19.30
C ALA A 49 1.06 14.58 -20.67
N VAL A 50 1.77 15.18 -21.61
CA VAL A 50 1.32 15.25 -23.01
C VAL A 50 2.18 14.26 -23.79
N GLY A 51 1.52 13.30 -24.46
CA GLY A 51 2.18 12.34 -25.34
C GLY A 51 2.66 12.99 -26.64
N ALA A 52 3.49 12.28 -27.40
CA ALA A 52 3.97 12.75 -28.72
C ALA A 52 2.83 13.01 -29.71
N ASP A 53 1.69 12.35 -29.52
CA ASP A 53 0.46 12.55 -30.29
C ASP A 53 -0.37 13.77 -29.84
N GLY A 54 0.12 14.55 -28.86
CA GLY A 54 -0.54 15.71 -28.29
C GLY A 54 -1.67 15.38 -27.30
N ARG A 55 -1.95 14.11 -27.02
CA ARG A 55 -3.01 13.70 -26.07
C ARG A 55 -2.51 13.79 -24.64
N ALA A 56 -3.39 14.24 -23.74
CA ALA A 56 -3.13 14.22 -22.31
C ALA A 56 -3.21 12.79 -21.76
N VAL A 57 -2.20 12.36 -21.02
CA VAL A 57 -2.10 11.05 -20.39
C VAL A 57 -2.10 11.23 -18.86
N ALA A 58 -2.97 10.51 -18.18
CA ALA A 58 -3.03 10.48 -16.72
C ALA A 58 -2.13 9.34 -16.19
N LEU A 59 -1.17 9.68 -15.35
CA LEU A 59 -0.10 8.81 -14.89
C LEU A 59 -0.10 8.77 -13.35
N ASP A 60 -0.58 7.68 -12.76
CA ASP A 60 -0.48 7.47 -11.33
C ASP A 60 0.95 7.12 -10.92
N THR A 61 1.43 7.73 -9.84
CA THR A 61 2.81 7.56 -9.37
C THR A 61 2.93 6.87 -8.01
N GLY A 62 1.83 6.76 -7.26
CA GLY A 62 1.78 6.08 -5.96
C GLY A 62 0.82 4.90 -5.96
N PHE A 63 -0.49 5.14 -5.83
CA PHE A 63 -1.49 4.07 -5.92
C PHE A 63 -1.78 3.71 -7.38
N LEU A 64 -1.51 2.47 -7.76
CA LEU A 64 -1.59 2.02 -9.15
C LEU A 64 -2.72 1.02 -9.42
N VAL A 65 -2.92 0.06 -8.52
CA VAL A 65 -3.80 -1.08 -8.77
C VAL A 65 -4.55 -1.54 -7.53
N HIS A 66 -5.71 -2.16 -7.75
CA HIS A 66 -6.55 -2.83 -6.75
C HIS A 66 -7.17 -4.10 -7.35
N ASN A 67 -7.86 -4.89 -6.55
CA ASN A 67 -8.66 -6.02 -7.02
C ASN A 67 -9.91 -6.21 -6.17
N GLU A 68 -10.88 -6.93 -6.68
CA GLU A 68 -12.18 -7.09 -6.01
C GLU A 68 -12.13 -8.04 -4.80
N ARG A 69 -11.13 -8.92 -4.73
CA ARG A 69 -11.02 -9.92 -3.66
C ARG A 69 -10.44 -9.37 -2.37
N THR A 70 -9.38 -8.54 -2.47
CA THR A 70 -8.60 -8.08 -1.32
C THR A 70 -8.75 -6.58 -1.04
N TYR A 71 -9.61 -5.87 -1.81
CA TYR A 71 -9.91 -4.45 -1.65
C TYR A 71 -11.42 -4.17 -1.52
N PRO A 72 -12.17 -4.89 -0.67
CA PRO A 72 -13.63 -4.78 -0.61
C PRO A 72 -14.11 -3.39 -0.21
N GLN A 73 -13.47 -2.72 0.76
CA GLN A 73 -13.88 -1.38 1.22
C GLN A 73 -13.60 -0.31 0.14
N LEU A 74 -12.46 -0.41 -0.52
CA LEU A 74 -12.10 0.50 -1.61
C LEU A 74 -13.02 0.31 -2.83
N VAL A 75 -13.34 -0.93 -3.18
CA VAL A 75 -14.26 -1.25 -4.29
C VAL A 75 -15.67 -0.74 -3.98
N GLU A 76 -16.14 -0.89 -2.75
CA GLU A 76 -17.42 -0.33 -2.31
C GLU A 76 -17.42 1.19 -2.42
N LEU A 77 -16.36 1.86 -1.93
CA LEU A 77 -16.20 3.31 -2.04
C LEU A 77 -16.20 3.77 -3.51
N PHE A 78 -15.48 3.07 -4.38
CA PHE A 78 -15.46 3.39 -5.81
C PHE A 78 -16.84 3.24 -6.46
N ARG A 79 -17.61 2.20 -6.10
CA ARG A 79 -18.97 2.01 -6.58
C ARG A 79 -19.90 3.13 -6.12
N GLU A 80 -19.85 3.52 -4.84
CA GLU A 80 -20.65 4.62 -4.29
C GLU A 80 -20.34 5.97 -4.96
N LEU A 81 -19.07 6.18 -5.28
CA LEU A 81 -18.62 7.40 -5.96
C LEU A 81 -18.81 7.33 -7.49
N GLY A 82 -19.14 6.17 -8.04
CA GLY A 82 -19.24 5.98 -9.49
C GLY A 82 -17.89 6.02 -10.21
N VAL A 83 -16.77 5.67 -9.54
CA VAL A 83 -15.40 5.69 -10.09
C VAL A 83 -15.22 4.56 -11.11
N PRO A 84 -14.93 4.86 -12.39
CA PRO A 84 -14.71 3.83 -13.38
C PRO A 84 -13.34 3.17 -13.19
N THR A 85 -13.31 1.84 -13.37
CA THR A 85 -12.08 1.05 -13.30
C THR A 85 -11.96 0.12 -14.51
N ARG A 86 -10.74 -0.26 -14.88
CA ARG A 86 -10.46 -1.22 -15.95
C ARG A 86 -9.47 -2.28 -15.52
N ARG A 87 -9.37 -3.37 -16.28
CA ARG A 87 -8.38 -4.44 -16.05
C ARG A 87 -6.97 -3.89 -16.17
N SER A 88 -6.07 -4.40 -15.30
CA SER A 88 -4.64 -4.10 -15.27
C SER A 88 -3.85 -5.39 -15.41
N GLU A 89 -2.69 -5.34 -16.07
CA GLU A 89 -1.71 -6.42 -16.07
C GLU A 89 -0.88 -6.33 -14.78
N MET A 90 -0.83 -7.43 -14.01
CA MET A 90 0.05 -7.54 -12.85
C MET A 90 1.07 -8.63 -13.09
N SER A 91 2.31 -8.23 -13.28
CA SER A 91 3.46 -9.12 -13.49
C SER A 91 4.70 -8.51 -12.89
N MET A 92 5.69 -9.35 -12.55
CA MET A 92 6.95 -8.91 -11.96
C MET A 92 8.12 -9.54 -12.69
N SER A 93 9.16 -8.76 -12.91
CA SER A 93 10.43 -9.22 -13.45
C SER A 93 11.59 -8.92 -12.50
N VAL A 94 12.66 -9.68 -12.68
CA VAL A 94 13.94 -9.46 -12.04
C VAL A 94 15.01 -9.38 -13.13
N ARG A 95 15.84 -8.33 -13.06
CA ARG A 95 17.03 -8.13 -13.88
C ARG A 95 18.24 -8.03 -12.97
N CYS A 96 19.15 -9.00 -13.04
CA CYS A 96 20.40 -8.99 -12.30
C CYS A 96 21.56 -8.54 -13.18
N HIS A 97 22.26 -7.47 -12.81
CA HIS A 97 23.43 -6.99 -13.55
C HIS A 97 24.67 -7.89 -13.31
N GLY A 98 24.77 -8.52 -12.13
CA GLY A 98 25.90 -9.40 -11.80
C GLY A 98 25.99 -10.65 -12.65
N CYS A 99 24.91 -11.43 -12.76
CA CYS A 99 24.89 -12.65 -13.58
C CYS A 99 24.19 -12.51 -14.93
N GLY A 100 23.62 -11.34 -15.23
CA GLY A 100 22.90 -11.06 -16.46
C GLY A 100 21.58 -11.83 -16.60
N LEU A 101 21.02 -12.37 -15.51
CA LEU A 101 19.71 -13.05 -15.54
C LEU A 101 18.59 -12.01 -15.68
N GLU A 102 17.68 -12.26 -16.61
CA GLU A 102 16.43 -11.54 -16.76
C GLU A 102 15.28 -12.54 -16.90
N TYR A 103 14.26 -12.44 -16.05
CA TYR A 103 13.07 -13.28 -16.12
C TYR A 103 11.83 -12.54 -15.57
N ALA A 104 10.64 -13.00 -15.91
CA ALA A 104 9.38 -12.49 -15.36
C ALA A 104 8.52 -13.66 -14.86
N GLY A 105 8.11 -13.58 -13.59
CA GLY A 105 7.03 -14.37 -13.04
C GLY A 105 5.66 -13.91 -13.56
N ALA A 106 4.62 -14.75 -13.42
CA ALA A 106 3.24 -14.49 -13.85
C ALA A 106 3.03 -14.24 -15.36
N ARG A 107 4.09 -14.37 -16.19
CA ARG A 107 4.01 -14.31 -17.65
C ARG A 107 4.17 -15.68 -18.31
N GLY A 108 4.03 -16.75 -17.54
CA GLY A 108 4.13 -18.13 -18.00
C GLY A 108 5.54 -18.48 -18.52
N PRO A 109 5.67 -19.55 -19.35
CA PRO A 109 6.96 -20.01 -19.87
C PRO A 109 7.72 -18.91 -20.62
N ALA A 110 7.03 -18.05 -21.38
CA ALA A 110 7.66 -16.97 -22.16
C ALA A 110 8.39 -15.94 -21.27
N GLY A 111 7.88 -15.68 -20.06
CA GLY A 111 8.55 -14.81 -19.10
C GLY A 111 9.69 -15.51 -18.35
N LEU A 112 9.47 -16.75 -17.93
CA LEU A 112 10.49 -17.53 -17.21
C LEU A 112 11.68 -17.86 -18.12
N LEU A 113 11.45 -18.09 -19.41
CA LEU A 113 12.46 -18.44 -20.41
C LEU A 113 12.75 -17.27 -21.36
N ALA A 114 12.63 -16.03 -20.86
CA ALA A 114 12.77 -14.82 -21.68
C ALA A 114 14.16 -14.66 -22.33
N GLN A 115 15.18 -15.36 -21.80
CA GLN A 115 16.53 -15.33 -22.35
C GLN A 115 16.91 -16.67 -22.98
N PRO A 116 17.59 -16.67 -24.16
CA PRO A 116 18.25 -17.86 -24.67
C PRO A 116 19.22 -18.42 -23.61
N GLY A 117 19.25 -19.73 -23.47
CA GLY A 117 20.15 -20.40 -22.51
C GLY A 117 19.72 -20.31 -21.03
N ALA A 118 18.54 -19.77 -20.69
CA ALA A 118 18.03 -19.79 -19.31
C ALA A 118 17.98 -21.22 -18.74
N LEU A 119 17.62 -22.20 -19.56
CA LEU A 119 17.61 -23.63 -19.18
C LEU A 119 19.00 -24.24 -18.91
N LEU A 120 20.08 -23.57 -19.31
CA LEU A 120 21.45 -24.01 -19.04
C LEU A 120 21.99 -23.46 -17.70
N ARG A 121 21.24 -22.62 -17.03
CA ARG A 121 21.64 -21.98 -15.76
C ARG A 121 21.15 -22.79 -14.55
N GLY A 122 21.98 -23.76 -14.10
CA GLY A 122 21.61 -24.66 -13.00
C GLY A 122 21.12 -23.96 -11.72
N ARG A 123 21.74 -22.82 -11.35
CA ARG A 123 21.29 -22.02 -10.17
C ARG A 123 19.89 -21.46 -10.38
N TYR A 124 19.56 -21.03 -11.59
CA TYR A 124 18.23 -20.53 -11.93
C TYR A 124 17.17 -21.63 -11.89
N LEU A 125 17.47 -22.80 -12.48
CA LEU A 125 16.55 -23.95 -12.44
C LEU A 125 16.31 -24.43 -11.00
N ARG A 126 17.36 -24.45 -10.17
CA ARG A 126 17.23 -24.75 -8.74
C ARG A 126 16.32 -23.74 -8.05
N MET A 127 16.50 -22.44 -8.28
CA MET A 127 15.63 -21.40 -7.74
C MET A 127 14.16 -21.63 -8.13
N LEU A 128 13.88 -21.94 -9.40
CA LEU A 128 12.53 -22.24 -9.87
C LEU A 128 11.92 -23.45 -9.15
N ALA A 129 12.72 -24.51 -8.88
CA ALA A 129 12.28 -25.67 -8.11
C ALA A 129 12.06 -25.36 -6.62
N GLU A 130 12.76 -24.37 -6.07
CA GLU A 130 12.60 -23.93 -4.67
C GLU A 130 11.29 -23.14 -4.45
N VAL A 131 10.73 -22.46 -5.48
CA VAL A 131 9.48 -21.70 -5.38
C VAL A 131 8.29 -22.52 -4.85
N PRO A 132 7.92 -23.67 -5.44
CA PRO A 132 6.81 -24.47 -4.91
C PRO A 132 7.09 -25.06 -3.51
N VAL A 133 8.36 -25.33 -3.19
CA VAL A 133 8.77 -25.75 -1.83
C VAL A 133 8.53 -24.64 -0.85
N PHE A 134 8.93 -23.40 -1.19
CA PHE A 134 8.66 -22.21 -0.39
C PHE A 134 7.16 -22.02 -0.17
N HIS A 135 6.33 -22.03 -1.22
CA HIS A 135 4.88 -21.88 -1.10
C HIS A 135 4.26 -22.91 -0.15
N ARG A 136 4.68 -24.17 -0.25
CA ARG A 136 4.19 -25.25 0.63
C ARG A 136 4.58 -25.00 2.09
N ARG A 137 5.85 -24.63 2.35
CA ARG A 137 6.35 -24.37 3.71
C ARG A 137 5.71 -23.11 4.33
N ALA A 138 5.56 -22.05 3.55
CA ALA A 138 4.90 -20.82 3.99
C ALA A 138 3.44 -21.09 4.41
N ARG A 139 2.69 -21.87 3.61
CA ARG A 139 1.32 -22.27 3.98
C ARG A 139 1.28 -23.15 5.21
N ARG A 140 2.28 -24.04 5.42
CA ARG A 140 2.36 -24.85 6.66
C ARG A 140 2.59 -23.96 7.88
N LEU A 141 3.48 -22.98 7.79
CA LEU A 141 3.70 -22.03 8.88
C LEU A 141 2.40 -21.28 9.23
N LEU A 142 1.65 -20.83 8.23
CA LEU A 142 0.36 -20.15 8.46
C LEU A 142 -0.67 -21.05 9.13
N ALA A 143 -0.69 -22.35 8.78
CA ALA A 143 -1.65 -23.32 9.29
C ALA A 143 -1.33 -23.83 10.71
N ASP A 144 -0.12 -23.61 11.22
CA ASP A 144 0.33 -24.08 12.52
C ASP A 144 0.51 -22.92 13.51
N PRO A 145 -0.47 -22.66 14.39
CA PRO A 145 -0.35 -21.60 15.40
C PRO A 145 0.82 -21.79 16.38
N ALA A 146 1.26 -23.05 16.58
CA ALA A 146 2.33 -23.39 17.51
C ALA A 146 3.75 -23.17 16.94
N ALA A 147 3.88 -22.93 15.63
CA ALA A 147 5.18 -22.81 14.94
C ALA A 147 5.96 -21.52 15.29
N GLY A 148 5.45 -20.68 16.18
CA GLY A 148 6.10 -19.43 16.59
C GLY A 148 6.09 -18.32 15.53
N GLU A 149 6.81 -17.26 15.78
CA GLU A 149 6.89 -16.04 14.95
C GLU A 149 8.33 -15.80 14.42
N PRO A 150 8.86 -16.67 13.53
CA PRO A 150 10.20 -16.46 12.99
C PRO A 150 10.26 -15.23 12.09
N THR A 151 11.45 -14.61 11.99
CA THR A 151 11.71 -13.67 10.90
C THR A 151 11.86 -14.40 9.56
N LEU A 152 11.70 -13.69 8.45
CA LEU A 152 11.87 -14.26 7.12
C LEU A 152 13.25 -14.90 6.95
N GLY A 153 14.31 -14.22 7.39
CA GLY A 153 15.69 -14.74 7.31
C GLY A 153 15.86 -16.05 8.06
N ARG A 154 15.34 -16.16 9.29
CA ARG A 154 15.35 -17.41 10.07
C ARG A 154 14.54 -18.52 9.39
N PHE A 155 13.38 -18.21 8.86
CA PHE A 155 12.55 -19.17 8.14
C PHE A 155 13.28 -19.72 6.87
N LEU A 156 13.91 -18.84 6.09
CA LEU A 156 14.62 -19.23 4.87
C LEU A 156 15.87 -20.07 5.20
N ALA A 157 16.64 -19.67 6.23
CA ALA A 157 17.81 -20.43 6.67
C ALA A 157 17.43 -21.82 7.19
N ALA A 158 16.46 -21.93 8.09
CA ALA A 158 15.96 -23.21 8.59
C ALA A 158 15.34 -24.08 7.47
N GLY A 159 14.82 -23.45 6.43
CA GLY A 159 14.32 -24.10 5.24
C GLY A 159 15.38 -24.61 4.28
N GLY A 160 16.67 -24.25 4.43
CA GLY A 160 17.75 -24.64 3.53
C GLY A 160 17.62 -24.06 2.12
N PHE A 161 16.97 -22.90 1.98
CA PHE A 161 16.84 -22.21 0.69
C PHE A 161 18.18 -21.67 0.22
N SER A 162 18.44 -21.76 -1.08
CA SER A 162 19.72 -21.33 -1.64
C SER A 162 19.89 -19.80 -1.54
N PRO A 163 21.12 -19.30 -1.38
CA PRO A 163 21.39 -17.85 -1.44
C PRO A 163 20.89 -17.21 -2.74
N PHE A 164 20.92 -17.97 -3.83
CA PHE A 164 20.41 -17.50 -5.13
C PHE A 164 18.87 -17.33 -5.10
N PHE A 165 18.13 -18.24 -4.48
CA PHE A 165 16.68 -18.09 -4.27
C PHE A 165 16.37 -16.85 -3.41
N VAL A 166 17.12 -16.65 -2.34
CA VAL A 166 16.92 -15.49 -1.46
C VAL A 166 17.13 -14.19 -2.23
N SER A 167 18.27 -14.05 -2.93
CA SER A 167 18.63 -12.79 -3.59
C SER A 167 17.85 -12.52 -4.88
N HIS A 168 17.52 -13.56 -5.67
CA HIS A 168 16.89 -13.39 -6.98
C HIS A 168 15.38 -13.60 -7.00
N PHE A 169 14.79 -14.16 -5.94
CA PHE A 169 13.34 -14.33 -5.85
C PHE A 169 12.75 -13.68 -4.60
N MET A 170 13.21 -14.04 -3.40
CA MET A 170 12.52 -13.63 -2.17
C MET A 170 12.71 -12.15 -1.86
N ASN A 171 13.94 -11.66 -1.86
CA ASN A 171 14.23 -10.24 -1.65
C ASN A 171 13.53 -9.35 -2.68
N PRO A 172 13.58 -9.65 -4.00
CA PRO A 172 12.78 -8.94 -5.00
C PRO A 172 11.29 -8.88 -4.71
N VAL A 173 10.67 -9.98 -4.25
CA VAL A 173 9.24 -10.01 -3.92
C VAL A 173 8.94 -9.09 -2.74
N VAL A 174 9.69 -9.21 -1.62
CA VAL A 174 9.47 -8.39 -0.43
C VAL A 174 9.70 -6.91 -0.74
N ALA A 175 10.78 -6.64 -1.44
CA ALA A 175 11.18 -5.30 -1.81
C ALA A 175 10.19 -4.61 -2.77
N ALA A 176 9.64 -5.33 -3.73
CA ALA A 176 8.63 -4.80 -4.64
C ALA A 176 7.31 -4.48 -3.91
N VAL A 177 6.97 -5.28 -2.88
CA VAL A 177 5.72 -5.12 -2.12
C VAL A 177 5.81 -3.94 -1.13
N TRP A 178 6.91 -3.79 -0.39
CA TRP A 178 7.02 -2.78 0.68
C TRP A 178 8.13 -1.75 0.47
N SER A 179 8.79 -1.73 -0.68
CA SER A 179 9.85 -0.77 -1.01
C SER A 179 10.95 -0.70 0.07
N CYS A 180 11.24 -1.83 0.72
CA CYS A 180 12.25 -1.93 1.79
C CYS A 180 13.58 -2.44 1.24
N ALA A 181 14.67 -2.01 1.87
CA ALA A 181 16.01 -2.49 1.52
C ALA A 181 16.16 -4.01 1.77
N PRO A 182 16.98 -4.73 0.96
CA PRO A 182 17.16 -6.18 1.09
C PRO A 182 17.61 -6.62 2.49
N GLU A 183 18.43 -5.81 3.17
CA GLU A 183 18.92 -6.06 4.53
C GLU A 183 17.76 -6.09 5.54
N VAL A 184 16.75 -5.23 5.35
CA VAL A 184 15.57 -5.15 6.21
C VAL A 184 14.60 -6.30 5.89
N ALA A 185 14.55 -6.78 4.65
CA ALA A 185 13.62 -7.83 4.24
C ALA A 185 13.74 -9.11 5.10
N GLY A 186 14.95 -9.46 5.52
CA GLY A 186 15.21 -10.61 6.38
C GLY A 186 14.61 -10.53 7.78
N GLU A 187 14.38 -9.31 8.28
CA GLU A 187 13.84 -9.04 9.61
C GLU A 187 12.30 -9.03 9.66
N TYR A 188 11.64 -9.04 8.49
CA TYR A 188 10.18 -9.07 8.44
C TYR A 188 9.62 -10.30 9.15
N PRO A 189 8.54 -10.16 9.95
CA PRO A 189 7.84 -11.30 10.55
C PRO A 189 7.31 -12.21 9.43
N ALA A 190 7.81 -13.46 9.37
CA ALA A 190 7.49 -14.37 8.26
C ALA A 190 6.00 -14.66 8.14
N ARG A 191 5.31 -14.86 9.27
CA ARG A 191 3.87 -15.11 9.29
C ARG A 191 3.08 -13.94 8.74
N TYR A 192 3.43 -12.71 9.11
CA TYR A 192 2.79 -11.48 8.61
C TYR A 192 2.96 -11.33 7.10
N LEU A 193 4.19 -11.53 6.60
CA LEU A 193 4.50 -11.55 5.17
C LEU A 193 3.70 -12.64 4.44
N PHE A 194 3.68 -13.86 4.97
CA PHE A 194 3.01 -14.99 4.30
C PHE A 194 1.50 -14.84 4.30
N ALA A 195 0.90 -14.26 5.35
CA ALA A 195 -0.52 -13.91 5.38
C ALA A 195 -0.87 -12.93 4.25
N PHE A 196 -0.04 -11.90 4.04
CA PHE A 196 -0.19 -10.99 2.90
C PHE A 196 -0.07 -11.72 1.56
N LEU A 197 0.98 -12.53 1.36
CA LEU A 197 1.18 -13.27 0.12
C LEU A 197 0.02 -14.24 -0.16
N ALA A 198 -0.49 -14.93 0.87
CA ALA A 198 -1.66 -15.82 0.77
C ALA A 198 -2.92 -15.05 0.37
N ASN A 199 -3.21 -13.92 1.04
CA ASN A 199 -4.35 -13.07 0.75
C ASN A 199 -4.38 -12.61 -0.72
N HIS A 200 -3.21 -12.24 -1.26
CA HIS A 200 -3.05 -11.79 -2.64
C HIS A 200 -2.85 -12.93 -3.67
N GLY A 201 -2.96 -14.20 -3.25
CA GLY A 201 -2.78 -15.38 -4.11
C GLY A 201 -1.34 -15.61 -4.59
N MET A 202 -0.36 -15.01 -3.92
CA MET A 202 1.06 -15.09 -4.28
C MET A 202 1.79 -16.32 -3.71
N LEU A 203 1.13 -17.13 -2.89
CA LEU A 203 1.63 -18.45 -2.45
C LEU A 203 1.12 -19.59 -3.33
N SER A 204 0.70 -19.29 -4.54
CA SER A 204 0.27 -20.27 -5.54
C SER A 204 0.75 -19.84 -6.93
N VAL A 205 0.94 -20.78 -7.81
CA VAL A 205 1.25 -20.51 -9.23
C VAL A 205 0.00 -20.20 -10.06
N THR A 206 -1.20 -20.40 -9.47
CA THR A 206 -2.51 -20.14 -10.08
C THR A 206 -3.41 -19.42 -9.07
N GLY A 207 -4.53 -18.83 -9.55
CA GLY A 207 -5.53 -18.21 -8.64
C GLY A 207 -5.19 -16.78 -8.20
N SER A 208 -4.29 -16.10 -8.90
CA SER A 208 -4.07 -14.65 -8.72
C SER A 208 -5.38 -13.88 -9.00
N PRO A 209 -5.73 -12.85 -8.20
CA PRO A 209 -6.92 -12.04 -8.46
C PRO A 209 -6.80 -11.28 -9.79
N SER A 210 -7.95 -10.93 -10.36
CA SER A 210 -7.99 -9.99 -11.48
C SER A 210 -7.72 -8.58 -10.99
N TRP A 211 -6.62 -8.01 -11.43
CA TRP A 211 -6.21 -6.66 -11.05
C TRP A 211 -6.90 -5.60 -11.90
N ARG A 212 -7.12 -4.44 -11.32
CA ARG A 212 -7.79 -3.30 -11.92
C ARG A 212 -7.04 -2.01 -11.59
N THR A 213 -7.24 -0.98 -12.41
CA THR A 213 -6.76 0.40 -12.19
C THR A 213 -7.90 1.39 -12.41
N VAL A 214 -7.76 2.59 -11.84
CA VAL A 214 -8.76 3.66 -12.01
C VAL A 214 -8.61 4.30 -13.39
N VAL A 215 -9.71 4.44 -14.13
CA VAL A 215 -9.73 5.13 -15.42
C VAL A 215 -9.61 6.64 -15.18
N GLY A 216 -8.64 7.28 -15.84
CA GLY A 216 -8.35 8.71 -15.63
C GLY A 216 -7.44 9.01 -14.45
N GLY A 217 -6.97 7.96 -13.73
CA GLY A 217 -6.06 8.06 -12.59
C GLY A 217 -6.77 8.13 -11.25
N SER A 218 -6.03 7.86 -10.19
CA SER A 218 -6.54 7.79 -8.81
C SER A 218 -7.10 9.14 -8.31
N GLN A 219 -6.66 10.25 -8.87
CA GLN A 219 -7.19 11.60 -8.56
C GLN A 219 -8.71 11.70 -8.76
N VAL A 220 -9.30 10.87 -9.64
CA VAL A 220 -10.76 10.86 -9.89
C VAL A 220 -11.57 10.60 -8.62
N TYR A 221 -11.20 9.63 -7.81
CA TYR A 221 -11.93 9.37 -6.57
C TYR A 221 -11.68 10.44 -5.51
N VAL A 222 -10.47 10.98 -5.46
CA VAL A 222 -10.09 12.06 -4.54
C VAL A 222 -10.94 13.30 -4.78
N GLU A 223 -11.08 13.72 -6.04
CA GLU A 223 -11.88 14.87 -6.43
C GLU A 223 -13.37 14.64 -6.11
N ARG A 224 -13.90 13.47 -6.44
CA ARG A 224 -15.30 13.11 -6.15
C ARG A 224 -15.64 13.10 -4.66
N ILE A 225 -14.69 12.77 -3.79
CA ILE A 225 -14.87 12.91 -2.35
C ILE A 225 -14.81 14.39 -1.95
N ALA A 226 -13.77 15.11 -2.39
CA ALA A 226 -13.56 16.50 -2.01
C ALA A 226 -14.75 17.40 -2.37
N GLU A 227 -15.39 17.19 -3.53
CA GLU A 227 -16.59 17.89 -3.97
C GLU A 227 -17.81 17.69 -3.05
N ARG A 228 -17.81 16.66 -2.23
CA ARG A 228 -18.91 16.31 -1.31
C ARG A 228 -18.66 16.76 0.12
N LEU A 229 -17.46 17.25 0.44
CA LEU A 229 -17.13 17.69 1.80
C LEU A 229 -17.55 19.14 2.06
N THR A 230 -17.91 19.44 3.30
CA THR A 230 -18.34 20.77 3.73
C THR A 230 -17.20 21.78 3.63
N ALA A 231 -16.01 21.42 4.12
CA ALA A 231 -14.83 22.27 4.10
C ALA A 231 -13.56 21.46 3.87
N VAL A 232 -12.70 21.96 2.97
CA VAL A 232 -11.41 21.36 2.63
C VAL A 232 -10.34 22.44 2.65
N HIS A 233 -9.39 22.30 3.58
CA HIS A 233 -8.27 23.23 3.78
C HIS A 233 -7.00 22.59 3.21
N ARG A 234 -6.54 23.06 2.04
CA ARG A 234 -5.29 22.65 1.39
C ARG A 234 -4.16 23.59 1.80
N ALA A 235 -2.91 23.13 1.72
CA ALA A 235 -1.75 23.88 2.18
C ALA A 235 -1.94 24.43 3.61
N ALA A 236 -2.61 23.65 4.46
CA ALA A 236 -2.97 23.98 5.82
C ALA A 236 -2.37 22.95 6.81
N PRO A 237 -1.04 22.92 6.97
CA PRO A 237 -0.39 21.98 7.85
C PRO A 237 -0.84 22.19 9.30
N VAL A 238 -1.43 21.14 9.88
CA VAL A 238 -1.76 21.11 11.31
C VAL A 238 -0.47 21.00 12.10
N THR A 239 -0.36 21.79 13.16
CA THR A 239 0.82 21.84 14.04
C THR A 239 0.55 21.23 15.41
N ALA A 240 -0.70 21.29 15.88
CA ALA A 240 -1.09 20.70 17.16
C ALA A 240 -2.56 20.27 17.19
N VAL A 241 -2.82 19.20 17.93
CA VAL A 241 -4.16 18.74 18.33
C VAL A 241 -4.19 18.70 19.85
N ARG A 242 -5.09 19.45 20.46
CA ARG A 242 -5.34 19.44 21.91
C ARG A 242 -6.71 18.87 22.18
N ARG A 243 -6.78 17.92 23.09
CA ARG A 243 -8.04 17.32 23.52
C ARG A 243 -8.46 17.91 24.87
N HIS A 244 -9.72 18.19 25.01
CA HIS A 244 -10.31 18.70 26.25
C HIS A 244 -11.68 18.05 26.49
N PRO A 245 -12.28 18.19 27.70
CA PRO A 245 -13.54 17.51 28.01
C PRO A 245 -14.68 17.82 27.05
N ASP A 246 -14.72 19.04 26.49
CA ASP A 246 -15.82 19.52 25.65
C ASP A 246 -15.58 19.36 24.15
N GLY A 247 -14.34 18.96 23.72
CA GLY A 247 -14.02 18.83 22.31
C GLY A 247 -12.53 18.68 22.03
N VAL A 248 -12.13 19.16 20.86
CA VAL A 248 -10.74 19.20 20.39
C VAL A 248 -10.44 20.53 19.72
N THR A 249 -9.24 21.03 19.95
CA THR A 249 -8.70 22.22 19.25
C THR A 249 -7.64 21.77 18.26
N VAL A 250 -7.75 22.20 17.02
CA VAL A 250 -6.78 21.97 15.94
C VAL A 250 -6.11 23.29 15.57
N ASP A 251 -4.80 23.39 15.74
CA ASP A 251 -3.99 24.54 15.33
C ASP A 251 -3.26 24.25 14.01
N THR A 252 -3.22 25.22 13.11
CA THR A 252 -2.50 25.17 11.84
C THR A 252 -1.34 26.15 11.80
N ALA A 253 -0.38 25.94 10.89
CA ALA A 253 0.83 26.75 10.78
C ALA A 253 0.57 28.22 10.38
N ASP A 254 -0.56 28.49 9.72
CA ASP A 254 -1.01 29.87 9.38
C ASP A 254 -1.65 30.61 10.56
N GLY A 255 -1.67 29.98 11.76
CA GLY A 255 -2.24 30.56 12.99
C GLY A 255 -3.75 30.37 13.13
N ARG A 256 -4.41 29.66 12.23
CA ARG A 256 -5.83 29.31 12.37
C ARG A 256 -6.00 28.35 13.52
N ARG A 257 -7.06 28.55 14.28
CA ARG A 257 -7.53 27.65 15.34
C ARG A 257 -8.95 27.22 15.04
N THR A 258 -9.18 25.89 15.03
CA THR A 258 -10.48 25.29 14.76
C THR A 258 -10.90 24.45 15.95
N GLU A 259 -12.11 24.72 16.46
CA GLU A 259 -12.77 23.93 17.48
C GLU A 259 -13.69 22.89 16.82
N ALA A 260 -13.62 21.64 17.30
CA ALA A 260 -14.47 20.55 16.85
C ALA A 260 -14.86 19.63 18.01
N ASP A 261 -15.94 18.86 17.84
CA ASP A 261 -16.39 17.90 18.85
C ASP A 261 -15.49 16.68 18.92
N ALA A 262 -14.86 16.32 17.79
CA ALA A 262 -13.96 15.19 17.69
C ALA A 262 -12.96 15.36 16.53
N VAL A 263 -11.93 14.50 16.50
CA VAL A 263 -10.88 14.50 15.48
C VAL A 263 -10.57 13.08 14.95
N VAL A 264 -10.34 12.99 13.65
CA VAL A 264 -9.66 11.84 13.02
C VAL A 264 -8.25 12.28 12.62
N VAL A 265 -7.21 11.65 13.20
CA VAL A 265 -5.82 11.86 12.78
C VAL A 265 -5.45 10.79 11.77
N ALA A 266 -5.42 11.16 10.48
CA ALA A 266 -5.26 10.25 9.35
C ALA A 266 -3.93 10.48 8.61
N THR A 267 -2.89 10.81 9.35
CA THR A 267 -1.50 10.95 8.87
C THR A 267 -0.72 9.66 9.10
N HIS A 268 0.59 9.64 8.82
CA HIS A 268 1.47 8.55 9.29
C HIS A 268 1.45 8.47 10.82
N ALA A 269 1.72 7.28 11.39
CA ALA A 269 1.65 7.06 12.83
C ALA A 269 2.62 7.95 13.62
N ASP A 270 3.85 8.11 13.14
CA ASP A 270 4.87 8.99 13.72
C ASP A 270 4.47 10.48 13.62
N GLN A 271 3.85 10.88 12.51
CA GLN A 271 3.30 12.22 12.35
C GLN A 271 2.11 12.44 13.30
N ALA A 272 1.19 11.47 13.39
CA ALA A 272 0.07 11.52 14.31
C ALA A 272 0.54 11.76 15.76
N LEU A 273 1.55 11.00 16.19
CA LEU A 273 2.12 11.18 17.53
C LEU A 273 2.70 12.58 17.75
N ARG A 274 3.39 13.13 16.74
CA ARG A 274 3.96 14.51 16.83
C ARG A 274 2.90 15.60 16.91
N LEU A 275 1.74 15.38 16.32
CA LEU A 275 0.63 16.36 16.33
C LEU A 275 -0.11 16.43 17.66
N LEU A 276 -0.10 15.35 18.46
CA LEU A 276 -0.77 15.34 19.76
C LEU A 276 0.00 16.20 20.76
N ALA A 277 -0.65 17.23 21.32
CA ALA A 277 -0.08 18.08 22.37
C ALA A 277 -0.03 17.36 23.73
N ASP A 278 -0.88 16.36 23.90
CA ASP A 278 -1.14 15.65 25.16
C ASP A 278 -1.17 14.11 24.96
N PRO A 279 -0.17 13.51 24.27
CA PRO A 279 -0.20 12.08 23.97
C PRO A 279 -0.14 11.25 25.25
N THR A 280 -0.97 10.21 25.33
CA THR A 280 -0.95 9.22 26.40
C THR A 280 0.27 8.28 26.26
N ASP A 281 0.61 7.52 27.31
CA ASP A 281 1.67 6.52 27.24
C ASP A 281 1.34 5.40 26.25
N ALA A 282 0.05 5.03 26.13
CA ALA A 282 -0.40 4.06 25.14
C ALA A 282 -0.20 4.58 23.71
N GLU A 283 -0.53 5.83 23.43
CA GLU A 283 -0.30 6.46 22.11
C GLU A 283 1.19 6.57 21.80
N ARG A 284 2.03 6.95 22.76
CA ARG A 284 3.50 6.97 22.59
C ARG A 284 4.04 5.58 22.24
N ALA A 285 3.63 4.56 22.99
CA ALA A 285 4.08 3.19 22.79
C ALA A 285 3.61 2.61 21.46
N VAL A 286 2.35 2.84 21.07
CA VAL A 286 1.76 2.23 19.89
C VAL A 286 2.13 3.00 18.62
N LEU A 287 1.90 4.31 18.56
CA LEU A 287 2.20 5.11 17.36
C LEU A 287 3.71 5.25 17.14
N GLY A 288 4.51 5.31 18.20
CA GLY A 288 5.96 5.40 18.12
C GLY A 288 6.67 4.13 17.64
N ALA A 289 5.97 2.99 17.59
CA ALA A 289 6.53 1.73 17.07
C ALA A 289 6.64 1.69 15.54
N PHE A 290 5.96 2.57 14.83
CA PHE A 290 5.96 2.58 13.36
C PHE A 290 7.08 3.46 12.81
N ARG A 291 7.85 2.90 11.88
CA ARG A 291 8.90 3.59 11.13
C ARG A 291 8.55 3.63 9.66
N TYR A 292 9.11 4.60 8.95
CA TYR A 292 8.87 4.79 7.52
C TYR A 292 10.17 4.88 6.75
N SER A 293 10.24 4.22 5.59
CA SER A 293 11.31 4.37 4.61
C SER A 293 10.98 5.50 3.65
N ARG A 294 11.98 6.32 3.33
CA ARG A 294 11.86 7.37 2.31
C ARG A 294 12.33 6.85 0.98
N ASN A 295 11.47 6.94 -0.04
CA ASN A 295 11.72 6.41 -1.37
C ASN A 295 11.64 7.54 -2.40
N PRO A 296 12.78 8.15 -2.79
CA PRO A 296 12.84 9.05 -3.93
C PRO A 296 12.29 8.37 -5.18
N THR A 297 11.36 9.02 -5.84
CA THR A 297 10.58 8.47 -6.93
C THR A 297 10.63 9.39 -8.14
N VAL A 298 10.89 8.83 -9.31
CA VAL A 298 10.99 9.57 -10.58
C VAL A 298 9.95 9.04 -11.55
N LEU A 299 9.11 9.91 -12.08
CA LEU A 299 8.27 9.64 -13.25
C LEU A 299 9.05 10.05 -14.50
N HIS A 300 9.20 9.15 -15.48
CA HIS A 300 10.08 9.36 -16.64
C HIS A 300 9.68 8.52 -17.85
N ARG A 301 10.42 8.74 -18.98
CA ARG A 301 10.26 8.02 -20.25
C ARG A 301 11.45 7.11 -20.60
N ASP A 302 12.42 6.94 -19.72
CA ASP A 302 13.62 6.13 -19.97
C ASP A 302 13.32 4.61 -19.97
N ALA A 303 13.04 4.05 -21.15
CA ALA A 303 12.77 2.63 -21.34
C ALA A 303 14.01 1.73 -21.10
N SER A 304 15.22 2.28 -20.93
CA SER A 304 16.42 1.49 -20.60
C SER A 304 16.38 0.86 -19.22
N ARG A 305 15.44 1.32 -18.36
CA ARG A 305 15.17 0.75 -17.04
C ARG A 305 14.39 -0.57 -17.11
N LEU A 306 13.78 -0.86 -18.24
CA LEU A 306 13.14 -2.14 -18.47
C LEU A 306 14.16 -3.23 -18.81
N PRO A 307 13.85 -4.52 -18.58
CA PRO A 307 14.66 -5.63 -19.05
C PRO A 307 14.97 -5.54 -20.56
N ARG A 308 16.17 -5.95 -20.95
CA ARG A 308 16.57 -6.04 -22.37
C ARG A 308 15.76 -7.09 -23.09
N ALA A 309 15.61 -8.27 -22.46
CA ALA A 309 14.77 -9.34 -22.98
C ALA A 309 13.30 -8.91 -22.95
N LYS A 310 12.70 -8.69 -24.13
CA LYS A 310 11.30 -8.24 -24.25
C LYS A 310 10.30 -9.16 -23.53
N GLY A 311 10.57 -10.48 -23.52
CA GLY A 311 9.78 -11.47 -22.76
C GLY A 311 9.80 -11.25 -21.24
N ALA A 312 10.88 -10.66 -20.70
CA ALA A 312 11.02 -10.35 -19.29
C ALA A 312 10.43 -9.00 -18.88
N ARG A 313 10.04 -8.13 -19.82
CA ARG A 313 9.43 -6.83 -19.47
C ARG A 313 8.08 -7.05 -18.81
N ALA A 314 7.94 -6.61 -17.56
CA ALA A 314 6.76 -6.78 -16.72
C ALA A 314 6.17 -5.44 -16.29
N SER A 315 5.06 -5.49 -15.57
CA SER A 315 4.46 -4.30 -14.95
C SER A 315 5.35 -3.74 -13.84
N TRP A 316 5.98 -4.62 -13.07
CA TRP A 316 6.94 -4.30 -12.02
C TRP A 316 8.29 -4.89 -12.40
N ASN A 317 9.33 -4.07 -12.50
CA ASN A 317 10.65 -4.50 -12.95
C ASN A 317 11.68 -4.18 -11.85
N TYR A 318 12.12 -5.24 -11.16
CA TYR A 318 13.12 -5.16 -10.10
C TYR A 318 14.53 -5.24 -10.69
N GLU A 319 15.37 -4.28 -10.30
CA GLU A 319 16.77 -4.21 -10.71
C GLU A 319 17.68 -4.65 -9.55
N LEU A 320 18.44 -5.72 -9.76
CA LEU A 320 19.41 -6.28 -8.83
C LEU A 320 20.83 -5.90 -9.30
N PRO A 321 21.54 -5.01 -8.57
CA PRO A 321 22.88 -4.56 -9.00
C PRO A 321 23.92 -5.67 -9.07
N ALA A 322 23.90 -6.60 -8.12
CA ALA A 322 24.81 -7.75 -8.02
C ALA A 322 24.08 -8.98 -7.49
N CYS A 323 24.67 -10.18 -7.67
CA CYS A 323 24.05 -11.45 -7.26
C CYS A 323 23.81 -11.60 -5.76
N ASP A 324 24.57 -10.92 -4.93
CA ASP A 324 24.47 -10.90 -3.46
C ASP A 324 23.45 -9.87 -2.94
N GLY A 325 22.79 -9.16 -3.84
CA GLY A 325 21.82 -8.10 -3.50
C GLY A 325 22.43 -6.72 -3.51
N GLY A 326 23.73 -6.58 -3.30
CA GLY A 326 24.41 -5.27 -3.14
C GLY A 326 23.85 -4.45 -1.97
N ALA A 327 24.65 -3.67 -1.29
CA ALA A 327 24.14 -2.71 -0.31
C ALA A 327 23.35 -1.60 -1.00
N GLY A 328 22.17 -1.27 -0.48
CA GLY A 328 21.44 -0.09 -0.95
C GLY A 328 19.94 -0.25 -1.08
N SER A 329 19.29 0.82 -1.52
CA SER A 329 17.85 0.93 -1.67
C SER A 329 17.32 0.03 -2.81
N VAL A 330 16.13 -0.47 -2.61
CA VAL A 330 15.34 -1.20 -3.62
C VAL A 330 15.17 -0.36 -4.87
N ARG A 331 15.49 -0.94 -6.03
CA ARG A 331 15.24 -0.31 -7.34
C ARG A 331 14.13 -1.06 -8.05
N VAL A 332 12.99 -0.40 -8.18
CA VAL A 332 11.83 -0.93 -8.90
C VAL A 332 11.37 0.10 -9.90
N SER A 333 11.18 -0.34 -11.14
CA SER A 333 10.56 0.48 -12.20
C SER A 333 9.19 -0.10 -12.55
N TYR A 334 8.14 0.69 -12.32
CA TYR A 334 6.76 0.35 -12.68
C TYR A 334 6.51 0.81 -14.11
N HIS A 335 6.12 -0.12 -14.99
CA HIS A 335 5.78 0.18 -16.38
C HIS A 335 4.31 0.59 -16.48
N LEU A 336 4.05 1.88 -16.51
CA LEU A 336 2.70 2.44 -16.43
C LEU A 336 1.83 2.05 -17.64
N ASN A 337 2.42 1.91 -18.84
CA ASN A 337 1.68 1.49 -20.03
C ASN A 337 0.95 0.15 -19.80
N ARG A 338 1.60 -0.81 -19.12
CA ARG A 338 0.99 -2.10 -18.77
C ARG A 338 -0.01 -1.98 -17.64
N LEU A 339 0.38 -1.27 -16.57
CA LEU A 339 -0.44 -1.12 -15.37
C LEU A 339 -1.71 -0.34 -15.63
N LEU A 340 -1.58 0.78 -16.33
CA LEU A 340 -2.68 1.68 -16.62
C LEU A 340 -3.37 1.36 -17.95
N GLY A 341 -2.85 0.42 -18.76
CA GLY A 341 -3.34 0.06 -20.08
C GLY A 341 -3.30 1.26 -21.04
N LEU A 342 -2.21 2.01 -21.07
CA LEU A 342 -2.07 3.17 -21.94
C LEU A 342 -1.82 2.74 -23.38
N ASP A 343 -2.52 3.38 -24.29
CA ASP A 343 -2.32 3.24 -25.74
C ASP A 343 -1.51 4.45 -26.24
N THR A 344 -0.20 4.40 -26.02
CA THR A 344 0.76 5.45 -26.39
C THR A 344 2.03 4.83 -26.98
N ALA A 345 2.71 5.57 -27.85
CA ALA A 345 3.97 5.12 -28.44
C ALA A 345 5.14 5.20 -27.45
N GLU A 346 5.06 6.10 -26.48
CA GLU A 346 6.08 6.26 -25.46
C GLU A 346 5.86 5.32 -24.29
N ASP A 347 6.97 4.85 -23.71
CA ASP A 347 6.97 4.16 -22.42
C ASP A 347 6.96 5.19 -21.29
N TYR A 348 6.05 5.04 -20.34
CA TYR A 348 6.01 5.81 -19.08
C TYR A 348 6.35 4.89 -17.91
N LEU A 349 7.30 5.33 -17.10
CA LEU A 349 7.79 4.57 -15.97
C LEU A 349 7.80 5.41 -14.69
N VAL A 350 7.55 4.74 -13.58
CA VAL A 350 7.85 5.26 -12.23
C VAL A 350 8.96 4.42 -11.64
N THR A 351 10.10 5.03 -11.35
CA THR A 351 11.24 4.34 -10.73
C THR A 351 11.44 4.83 -9.30
N LEU A 352 11.42 3.89 -8.36
CA LEU A 352 11.77 4.12 -6.96
C LEU A 352 13.29 3.91 -6.79
N ASN A 353 13.90 4.86 -6.06
CA ASN A 353 15.31 4.78 -5.65
C ASN A 353 16.25 4.57 -6.85
N GLU A 354 16.14 5.45 -7.85
CA GLU A 354 17.02 5.40 -9.03
C GLU A 354 18.51 5.33 -8.66
N ASP A 355 19.30 4.72 -9.52
CA ASP A 355 20.75 4.62 -9.33
C ASP A 355 21.40 6.00 -9.38
N ARG A 356 22.05 6.39 -8.29
CA ARG A 356 22.76 7.69 -8.19
C ARG A 356 23.90 7.82 -9.21
N HIS A 357 24.52 6.69 -9.60
CA HIS A 357 25.60 6.65 -10.59
C HIS A 357 25.08 6.56 -12.03
N ARG A 358 23.80 6.24 -12.20
CA ARG A 358 23.14 6.18 -13.50
C ARG A 358 21.73 6.79 -13.38
N PRO A 359 21.63 8.10 -13.10
CA PRO A 359 20.33 8.75 -12.99
C PRO A 359 19.58 8.72 -14.34
N VAL A 360 18.27 8.89 -14.29
CA VAL A 360 17.48 9.17 -15.50
C VAL A 360 17.91 10.50 -16.06
N ALA A 361 18.15 10.54 -17.36
CA ALA A 361 18.57 11.78 -18.06
C ALA A 361 17.52 12.88 -17.86
N PRO A 362 17.93 14.11 -17.54
CA PRO A 362 17.01 15.20 -17.18
C PRO A 362 15.89 15.44 -18.18
N GLU A 363 16.16 15.30 -19.48
CA GLU A 363 15.18 15.47 -20.56
C GLU A 363 14.10 14.38 -20.61
N GLN A 364 14.33 13.24 -19.96
CA GLN A 364 13.37 12.15 -19.86
C GLN A 364 12.54 12.18 -18.56
N VAL A 365 12.93 13.04 -17.61
CA VAL A 365 12.24 13.20 -16.34
C VAL A 365 10.98 14.04 -16.51
N LEU A 366 9.86 13.54 -16.06
CA LEU A 366 8.58 14.27 -16.03
C LEU A 366 8.34 14.90 -14.66
N SER A 367 8.63 14.18 -13.58
CA SER A 367 8.54 14.70 -12.22
C SER A 367 9.36 13.88 -11.22
N ARG A 368 9.65 14.50 -10.06
CA ARG A 368 10.30 13.87 -8.91
C ARG A 368 9.44 14.09 -7.69
N THR A 369 9.31 13.05 -6.87
CA THR A 369 8.61 13.07 -5.58
C THR A 369 9.29 12.15 -4.59
N VAL A 370 8.91 12.21 -3.31
CA VAL A 370 9.38 11.25 -2.29
C VAL A 370 8.15 10.62 -1.69
N TYR A 371 8.08 9.27 -1.73
CA TYR A 371 7.07 8.51 -1.01
C TYR A 371 7.65 7.89 0.25
N GLU A 372 6.84 7.84 1.29
CA GLU A 372 7.19 7.20 2.54
C GLU A 372 6.32 5.96 2.75
N HIS A 373 6.98 4.82 3.00
CA HIS A 373 6.30 3.54 3.19
C HIS A 373 6.58 2.97 4.58
N PRO A 374 5.58 2.38 5.26
CA PRO A 374 5.79 1.80 6.58
C PRO A 374 6.72 0.58 6.50
N ILE A 375 7.61 0.47 7.49
CA ILE A 375 8.48 -0.68 7.70
C ILE A 375 7.86 -1.56 8.78
N TYR A 376 7.69 -2.85 8.48
CA TYR A 376 7.09 -3.80 9.41
C TYR A 376 8.15 -4.60 10.16
N THR A 377 8.19 -4.41 11.47
CA THR A 377 9.02 -5.16 12.41
C THR A 377 8.13 -5.96 13.37
N PRO A 378 8.67 -6.91 14.13
CA PRO A 378 7.90 -7.59 15.18
C PRO A 378 7.20 -6.61 16.13
N GLU A 379 7.87 -5.51 16.50
CA GLU A 379 7.34 -4.48 17.40
C GLU A 379 6.18 -3.72 16.76
N SER A 380 6.31 -3.28 15.50
CA SER A 380 5.24 -2.57 14.82
C SER A 380 4.02 -3.46 14.54
N VAL A 381 4.23 -4.75 14.23
CA VAL A 381 3.13 -5.72 14.07
C VAL A 381 2.44 -5.99 15.42
N ALA A 382 3.18 -6.05 16.53
CA ALA A 382 2.59 -6.15 17.87
C ALA A 382 1.79 -4.87 18.23
N ALA A 383 2.35 -3.69 17.95
CA ALA A 383 1.68 -2.41 18.18
C ALA A 383 0.41 -2.25 17.33
N GLN A 384 0.39 -2.77 16.10
CA GLN A 384 -0.75 -2.74 15.21
C GLN A 384 -2.01 -3.36 15.82
N ARG A 385 -1.87 -4.45 16.58
CA ARG A 385 -2.98 -5.10 17.30
C ARG A 385 -3.61 -4.21 18.37
N ARG A 386 -2.86 -3.22 18.86
CA ARG A 386 -3.29 -2.29 19.90
C ARG A 386 -3.85 -0.97 19.38
N LEU A 387 -3.76 -0.71 18.06
CA LEU A 387 -4.30 0.51 17.46
C LEU A 387 -5.79 0.77 17.78
N PRO A 388 -6.68 -0.25 17.81
CA PRO A 388 -8.09 -0.05 18.17
C PRO A 388 -8.27 0.48 19.60
N GLU A 389 -7.33 0.22 20.53
CA GLU A 389 -7.39 0.69 21.92
C GLU A 389 -7.20 2.20 22.04
N LEU A 390 -6.62 2.85 21.03
CA LEU A 390 -6.33 4.29 21.03
C LEU A 390 -7.56 5.15 20.69
N ALA A 391 -8.59 4.54 20.12
CA ALA A 391 -9.81 5.28 19.79
C ALA A 391 -10.57 5.67 21.06
N THR A 392 -10.97 6.92 21.14
CA THR A 392 -11.83 7.45 22.20
C THR A 392 -13.15 7.95 21.60
N GLY A 393 -14.09 8.40 22.42
CA GLY A 393 -15.30 9.07 21.92
C GLY A 393 -15.02 10.36 21.11
N ARG A 394 -13.82 10.96 21.26
CA ARG A 394 -13.46 12.25 20.65
C ARG A 394 -12.26 12.18 19.71
N SER A 395 -11.46 11.12 19.73
CA SER A 395 -10.31 11.00 18.85
C SER A 395 -10.20 9.60 18.29
N ALA A 396 -9.88 9.50 17.00
CA ALA A 396 -9.61 8.25 16.32
C ALA A 396 -8.40 8.41 15.38
N PHE A 397 -7.69 7.29 15.15
CA PHE A 397 -6.55 7.24 14.27
C PHE A 397 -6.88 6.40 13.04
N ALA A 398 -6.37 6.81 11.87
CA ALA A 398 -6.54 6.06 10.64
C ALA A 398 -5.28 6.16 9.76
N GLY A 399 -5.03 5.13 8.96
CA GLY A 399 -3.90 5.10 8.07
C GLY A 399 -3.64 3.68 7.56
N ALA A 400 -2.87 3.55 6.50
CA ALA A 400 -2.54 2.25 5.94
C ALA A 400 -1.73 1.36 6.92
N TYR A 401 -1.10 1.95 7.94
CA TYR A 401 -0.39 1.24 9.00
C TYR A 401 -1.29 0.40 9.92
N HIS A 402 -2.62 0.53 9.80
CA HIS A 402 -3.60 -0.37 10.45
C HIS A 402 -3.71 -1.75 9.78
N GLY A 403 -2.94 -2.00 8.75
CA GLY A 403 -2.83 -3.27 8.04
C GLY A 403 -1.50 -3.38 7.33
N TRP A 404 -1.48 -3.96 6.15
CA TRP A 404 -0.25 -4.21 5.38
C TRP A 404 0.34 -2.99 4.66
N GLY A 405 -0.22 -1.80 4.84
CA GLY A 405 0.29 -0.56 4.24
C GLY A 405 -0.32 -0.22 2.88
N PHE A 406 -1.43 -0.84 2.50
CA PHE A 406 -2.07 -0.65 1.20
C PHE A 406 -3.30 0.26 1.26
N HIS A 407 -3.80 0.65 0.09
CA HIS A 407 -4.98 1.52 -0.02
C HIS A 407 -6.22 0.93 0.66
N GLU A 408 -6.42 -0.39 0.60
CA GLU A 408 -7.49 -1.05 1.31
C GLU A 408 -7.39 -0.85 2.82
N ASP A 409 -6.19 -0.98 3.38
CA ASP A 409 -5.97 -0.80 4.82
C ASP A 409 -6.27 0.64 5.26
N GLY A 410 -5.85 1.61 4.44
CA GLY A 410 -6.19 3.01 4.66
C GLY A 410 -7.69 3.27 4.56
N CYS A 411 -8.35 2.77 3.53
CA CYS A 411 -9.79 2.90 3.32
C CYS A 411 -10.56 2.27 4.49
N ARG A 412 -10.22 1.04 4.87
CA ARG A 412 -10.83 0.32 6.00
C ARG A 412 -10.65 1.06 7.31
N SER A 413 -9.44 1.50 7.64
CA SER A 413 -9.17 2.23 8.89
C SER A 413 -9.89 3.57 8.96
N GLY A 414 -10.00 4.28 7.83
CA GLY A 414 -10.79 5.51 7.74
C GLY A 414 -12.28 5.27 8.02
N ALA A 415 -12.85 4.21 7.44
CA ALA A 415 -14.23 3.82 7.71
C ALA A 415 -14.44 3.42 9.19
N GLN A 416 -13.50 2.68 9.77
CA GLN A 416 -13.53 2.29 11.18
C GLN A 416 -13.42 3.50 12.12
N ALA A 417 -12.54 4.47 11.83
CA ALA A 417 -12.41 5.70 12.60
C ALA A 417 -13.71 6.52 12.58
N ALA A 418 -14.34 6.67 11.41
CA ALA A 418 -15.63 7.33 11.29
C ALA A 418 -16.72 6.60 12.12
N HIS A 419 -16.77 5.27 12.04
CA HIS A 419 -17.72 4.47 12.80
C HIS A 419 -17.54 4.62 14.33
N ALA A 420 -16.28 4.60 14.80
CA ALA A 420 -15.97 4.78 16.22
C ALA A 420 -16.48 6.13 16.77
N LEU A 421 -16.28 7.22 16.04
CA LEU A 421 -16.76 8.53 16.44
C LEU A 421 -18.29 8.64 16.37
N LEU A 422 -18.93 8.02 15.37
CA LEU A 422 -20.39 7.98 15.27
C LEU A 422 -21.05 7.16 16.39
N GLY A 423 -20.38 6.12 16.89
CA GLY A 423 -20.81 5.36 18.06
C GLY A 423 -20.52 6.01 19.41
N GLY A 424 -19.60 7.01 19.41
CA GLY A 424 -19.18 7.79 20.58
C GLY A 424 -20.00 9.07 20.79
N VAL A 425 -19.29 10.19 20.93
CA VAL A 425 -19.85 11.52 21.24
C VAL A 425 -20.89 11.99 20.21
N LEU A 426 -20.77 11.60 18.96
CA LEU A 426 -21.68 12.03 17.88
C LEU A 426 -22.97 11.18 17.80
N GLY A 427 -23.01 10.04 18.48
CA GLY A 427 -24.00 8.99 18.26
C GLY A 427 -25.27 9.07 19.08
N GLY A 428 -25.48 10.04 19.96
CA GLY A 428 -26.75 10.36 20.65
C GLY A 428 -27.85 9.28 20.67
N GLY A 429 -27.53 7.97 20.89
CA GLY A 429 -28.50 6.88 21.05
C GLY A 429 -29.14 6.33 19.78
N ALA A 430 -28.73 6.67 18.57
CA ALA A 430 -29.29 6.12 17.34
C ALA A 430 -28.59 4.83 16.92
N ASN A 431 -29.32 3.70 16.93
CA ASN A 431 -28.90 2.40 16.40
C ASN A 431 -28.74 2.53 14.86
N LEU A 432 -27.52 2.80 14.39
CA LEU A 432 -27.21 2.83 12.97
C LEU A 432 -27.22 1.40 12.49
N GLY A 433 -28.21 1.05 11.63
CA GLY A 433 -28.43 -0.27 11.05
C GLY A 433 -27.12 -0.93 10.61
N GLY A 434 -26.87 -2.12 11.18
CA GLY A 434 -25.61 -2.82 11.08
C GLY A 434 -25.20 -3.19 9.65
N ALA A 435 -24.38 -2.38 9.06
CA ALA A 435 -23.43 -2.89 8.09
C ALA A 435 -22.32 -3.57 8.91
N ARG A 436 -22.34 -4.90 8.96
CA ARG A 436 -21.25 -5.68 9.57
C ARG A 436 -19.95 -5.33 8.87
N LEU A 437 -19.08 -4.61 9.58
CA LEU A 437 -17.67 -4.45 9.21
C LEU A 437 -16.95 -5.74 9.63
N ASP A 438 -17.30 -6.87 9.02
CA ASP A 438 -16.58 -8.12 9.18
C ASP A 438 -15.21 -7.96 8.51
N GLY A 439 -14.31 -7.28 9.20
CA GLY A 439 -12.91 -7.13 8.81
C GLY A 439 -12.15 -8.40 9.15
N VAL A 440 -11.52 -9.00 8.17
CA VAL A 440 -10.49 -10.01 8.37
C VAL A 440 -9.41 -9.37 9.26
N HIS A 441 -9.39 -9.78 10.55
CA HIS A 441 -8.26 -9.51 11.44
C HIS A 441 -7.00 -10.11 10.79
N PRO A 442 -5.80 -9.52 10.95
CA PRO A 442 -4.56 -10.14 10.48
C PRO A 442 -4.35 -11.57 11.00
N ASP A 443 -5.01 -11.92 12.10
CA ASP A 443 -5.01 -13.28 12.71
C ASP A 443 -6.15 -14.17 12.21
N GLY A 444 -7.09 -13.65 11.43
CA GLY A 444 -8.28 -14.36 10.93
C GLY A 444 -8.18 -14.73 9.46
N VAL A 445 -7.24 -15.60 9.08
CA VAL A 445 -7.34 -16.34 7.81
C VAL A 445 -8.49 -17.33 7.92
N GLN A 446 -9.70 -16.94 7.54
CA GLN A 446 -10.71 -17.91 7.17
C GLN A 446 -10.20 -18.61 5.89
N LEU A 447 -9.54 -19.74 6.08
CA LEU A 447 -9.33 -20.72 5.03
C LEU A 447 -10.72 -21.22 4.63
N GLY A 448 -11.30 -20.60 3.59
CA GLY A 448 -12.52 -21.07 2.95
C GLY A 448 -12.35 -22.55 2.65
N GLY A 449 -13.20 -23.39 3.28
CA GLY A 449 -13.15 -24.82 3.14
C GLY A 449 -13.27 -25.22 1.66
N VAL A 450 -12.18 -25.68 1.10
CA VAL A 450 -12.18 -26.47 -0.12
C VAL A 450 -12.69 -27.85 0.30
N GLN A 451 -13.99 -28.09 0.15
CA GLN A 451 -14.53 -29.45 0.14
C GLN A 451 -13.85 -30.19 -1.02
N LEU A 452 -12.94 -31.09 -0.68
CA LEU A 452 -12.47 -32.12 -1.59
C LEU A 452 -13.67 -33.03 -1.90
N GLY A 453 -14.34 -32.76 -3.01
CA GLY A 453 -15.33 -33.65 -3.58
C GLY A 453 -14.67 -35.00 -3.88
N GLY A 454 -15.10 -36.01 -3.15
CA GLY A 454 -14.67 -37.39 -3.39
C GLY A 454 -15.03 -37.83 -4.80
N VAL A 455 -14.06 -38.31 -5.53
CA VAL A 455 -14.26 -39.10 -6.74
C VAL A 455 -14.60 -40.48 -6.26
N GLN A 456 -15.88 -40.90 -6.33
CA GLN A 456 -16.27 -42.29 -6.40
C GLN A 456 -16.18 -42.75 -7.86
N ARG A 457 -15.35 -43.77 -8.07
CA ARG A 457 -15.23 -44.74 -9.18
C ARG A 457 -15.48 -44.27 -10.61
#